data_3c3f81a41d76ed64f05cb920f0b88027
#
_entry.id   3c3f81a41d76ed64f05cb920f0b88027
#
_cell.length_a   1.000
_cell.length_b   1.000
_cell.length_c   1.000
_cell.angle_alpha   90.00
_cell.angle_beta   90.00
_cell.angle_gamma   90.00
#
_symmetry.space_group_name_H-M   'P 1'
#
loop_
_entity.id
_entity.type
_entity.pdbx_description
1 polymer ?
#
loop_
_entity_poly.entity_id
_entity_poly.type
_entity_poly.pdbx_seq_one_letter_code
_entity_poly.pdbx_strand_id
1 'polypeptide(L)'
;MIYSRISVTTLSVAITAALSGGALAQSSTQVFEEVLVTAEKRSESLQDLSQAITVLSGDNLDNRQIASFVDLSAIAPGVNIAKNEGFKTVITIRGVGNEANQNAIANPSVSYHLDGIYVASPFALQTDFLDLERIEVLRGPQGTLFGQNSTGGAINVITQAPSLDGTFGKADLTLGDYGLVKARAAYNLPLSDTLAVRASVISNKRDGFTENLTLGQDLDDANSMSARVRVLYEPSDDFRANFTAQYFDEDRNGAAQKGLLDPTPGARKLRQDSRADYELTSELYSAVLEWDFESFTLKSLTSYQNDDVLINRDNDRNDIAVLAPFAQLPSVYVPETNKQTTITQEVNLVSAESLFGKLDWVAGLFYLDTEVEISILELLDFNFNGTFDPFTLDQVFAYDDSAEIGFISDSKPERDSVSIYGQGTWNFNEEWRAVFGMRYTEDEVYSAVTNFYGRSGTDIIEMSSEKVTGRFVVEHDFNDSTMAYGSYTRGFKPGGSNLTYGLESIVAPVVVLPTFEEEIVDAYEVGLKTDLADGRVRLNTAAFYYNYEGLQYQATDPEVFQGGVG
;
A
#
# COMPACT_ATOMS: atom_id res chain seq x y z
N MET A 1 -32.51 51.11 3.44
CA MET A 1 -31.86 49.81 3.28
C MET A 1 -32.90 48.83 2.80
N ILE A 2 -32.90 48.56 1.53
CA ILE A 2 -33.93 47.74 0.85
C ILE A 2 -33.31 46.37 0.61
N TYR A 3 -33.78 45.36 1.34
CA TYR A 3 -33.43 43.98 1.05
C TYR A 3 -34.37 43.43 -0.03
N SER A 4 -33.83 43.20 -1.23
CA SER A 4 -34.51 42.51 -2.34
C SER A 4 -34.60 41.03 -2.00
N ARG A 5 -35.82 40.51 -1.82
CA ARG A 5 -36.11 39.10 -1.76
C ARG A 5 -36.16 38.55 -3.21
N ILE A 6 -35.17 37.77 -3.58
CA ILE A 6 -35.23 36.96 -4.81
C ILE A 6 -36.11 35.75 -4.48
N SER A 7 -37.25 35.65 -5.16
CA SER A 7 -38.27 34.63 -4.93
C SER A 7 -37.85 33.26 -5.52
N VAL A 8 -37.94 32.23 -4.73
CA VAL A 8 -37.64 30.81 -5.02
C VAL A 8 -38.60 30.19 -6.09
N THR A 9 -39.53 30.94 -6.65
CA THR A 9 -40.54 30.45 -7.54
C THR A 9 -40.15 30.34 -9.03
N THR A 10 -38.96 30.84 -9.42
CA THR A 10 -38.52 30.78 -10.82
C THR A 10 -37.64 29.57 -11.14
N LEU A 11 -37.20 28.84 -10.16
CA LEU A 11 -36.36 27.65 -10.37
C LEU A 11 -37.17 26.35 -10.53
N SER A 12 -38.42 26.34 -10.07
CA SER A 12 -39.30 25.15 -10.14
C SER A 12 -39.93 24.89 -11.49
N VAL A 13 -39.97 25.85 -12.42
CA VAL A 13 -40.58 25.69 -13.75
C VAL A 13 -39.59 25.16 -14.79
N ALA A 14 -38.28 25.30 -14.57
CA ALA A 14 -37.26 24.78 -15.50
C ALA A 14 -36.99 23.27 -15.34
N ILE A 15 -37.30 22.70 -14.20
CA ILE A 15 -37.07 21.26 -13.91
C ILE A 15 -38.24 20.39 -14.45
N THR A 16 -39.43 20.93 -14.58
CA THR A 16 -40.61 20.16 -15.04
C THR A 16 -40.68 20.00 -16.55
N ALA A 17 -39.98 20.81 -17.33
CA ALA A 17 -39.95 20.73 -18.79
C ALA A 17 -38.90 19.72 -19.34
N ALA A 18 -37.97 19.25 -18.51
CA ALA A 18 -36.95 18.27 -18.89
C ALA A 18 -37.40 16.79 -18.69
N LEU A 19 -38.54 16.56 -18.05
CA LEU A 19 -39.05 15.22 -17.71
C LEU A 19 -40.09 14.64 -18.66
N SER A 20 -40.42 15.33 -19.75
CA SER A 20 -41.45 14.87 -20.74
C SER A 20 -40.88 14.42 -22.10
N GLY A 21 -39.57 14.22 -22.22
CA GLY A 21 -38.96 13.45 -23.30
C GLY A 21 -39.07 11.96 -22.98
N GLY A 22 -40.04 11.26 -23.63
CA GLY A 22 -40.19 9.82 -23.48
C GLY A 22 -38.88 9.09 -23.79
N ALA A 23 -38.17 8.67 -22.76
CA ALA A 23 -37.12 7.69 -22.88
C ALA A 23 -37.80 6.37 -23.30
N LEU A 24 -37.76 6.07 -24.59
CA LEU A 24 -37.74 4.69 -25.03
C LEU A 24 -36.53 4.07 -24.34
N ALA A 25 -36.76 3.36 -23.23
CA ALA A 25 -35.77 2.52 -22.63
C ALA A 25 -35.36 1.48 -23.67
N GLN A 26 -34.32 1.76 -24.42
CA GLN A 26 -33.54 0.75 -25.07
C GLN A 26 -32.96 -0.04 -23.89
N SER A 27 -33.53 -1.22 -23.63
CA SER A 27 -32.88 -2.22 -22.78
C SER A 27 -31.59 -2.61 -23.50
N SER A 28 -30.53 -1.85 -23.28
CA SER A 28 -29.19 -2.34 -23.55
C SER A 28 -29.07 -3.56 -22.64
N THR A 29 -29.06 -4.75 -23.21
CA THR A 29 -28.56 -5.94 -22.57
C THR A 29 -27.15 -5.59 -22.12
N GLN A 30 -26.97 -5.26 -20.85
CA GLN A 30 -25.64 -5.08 -20.28
C GLN A 30 -24.98 -6.47 -20.28
N VAL A 31 -24.26 -6.75 -21.34
CA VAL A 31 -23.25 -7.80 -21.37
C VAL A 31 -22.06 -7.24 -20.60
N PHE A 32 -21.48 -8.01 -19.70
CA PHE A 32 -20.26 -7.58 -19.02
C PHE A 32 -19.19 -7.33 -20.08
N GLU A 33 -18.60 -6.14 -20.04
CA GLU A 33 -17.45 -5.82 -20.87
C GLU A 33 -16.29 -6.73 -20.51
N GLU A 34 -15.46 -7.06 -21.49
CA GLU A 34 -14.21 -7.76 -21.28
C GLU A 34 -13.29 -6.86 -20.43
N VAL A 35 -12.80 -7.40 -19.31
CA VAL A 35 -11.91 -6.70 -18.41
C VAL A 35 -10.50 -7.25 -18.62
N LEU A 36 -9.62 -6.43 -19.19
CA LEU A 36 -8.20 -6.76 -19.35
C LEU A 36 -7.43 -6.42 -18.08
N VAL A 37 -6.54 -7.31 -17.70
CA VAL A 37 -5.65 -7.18 -16.52
C VAL A 37 -4.20 -7.48 -16.89
N THR A 38 -3.28 -6.99 -16.05
CA THR A 38 -1.83 -7.18 -16.25
C THR A 38 -1.20 -8.11 -15.21
N ALA A 39 -2.03 -8.94 -14.59
CA ALA A 39 -1.67 -9.83 -13.48
C ALA A 39 -0.57 -10.86 -13.81
N GLU A 40 -0.43 -11.27 -15.06
CA GLU A 40 0.61 -12.21 -15.51
C GLU A 40 1.71 -11.53 -16.36
N LYS A 41 1.96 -10.23 -16.11
CA LYS A 41 2.91 -9.40 -16.88
C LYS A 41 2.53 -9.26 -18.37
N ARG A 42 1.31 -9.69 -18.74
CA ARG A 42 0.66 -9.58 -20.04
C ARG A 42 -0.72 -8.97 -19.88
N SER A 43 -1.26 -8.40 -20.94
CA SER A 43 -2.66 -7.98 -20.99
C SER A 43 -3.52 -9.17 -21.36
N GLU A 44 -4.29 -9.70 -20.43
CA GLU A 44 -5.15 -10.88 -20.60
C GLU A 44 -6.55 -10.62 -20.06
N SER A 45 -7.54 -11.36 -20.57
CA SER A 45 -8.90 -11.29 -20.03
C SER A 45 -8.99 -11.82 -18.61
N LEU A 46 -9.70 -11.09 -17.74
CA LEU A 46 -9.95 -11.54 -16.36
C LEU A 46 -10.53 -12.94 -16.27
N GLN A 47 -11.37 -13.35 -17.26
CA GLN A 47 -12.01 -14.66 -17.26
C GLN A 47 -11.04 -15.80 -17.61
N ASP A 48 -9.98 -15.50 -18.36
CA ASP A 48 -9.01 -16.50 -18.81
C ASP A 48 -7.91 -16.80 -17.80
N LEU A 49 -7.82 -16.00 -16.73
CA LEU A 49 -6.80 -16.17 -15.69
C LEU A 49 -7.22 -17.16 -14.62
N SER A 50 -6.36 -18.12 -14.32
CA SER A 50 -6.56 -19.18 -13.33
C SER A 50 -6.23 -18.75 -11.90
N GLN A 51 -6.80 -17.63 -11.47
CA GLN A 51 -6.65 -17.12 -10.11
C GLN A 51 -7.81 -16.20 -9.72
N ALA A 52 -7.99 -16.01 -8.42
CA ALA A 52 -9.04 -15.13 -7.90
C ALA A 52 -8.57 -13.67 -7.94
N ILE A 53 -9.09 -12.88 -8.88
CA ILE A 53 -8.78 -11.46 -9.05
C ILE A 53 -10.04 -10.63 -8.89
N THR A 54 -9.90 -9.44 -8.29
CA THR A 54 -10.91 -8.38 -8.32
C THR A 54 -10.34 -7.20 -9.07
N VAL A 55 -11.08 -6.70 -10.05
CA VAL A 55 -10.73 -5.49 -10.79
C VAL A 55 -11.75 -4.41 -10.51
N LEU A 56 -11.26 -3.23 -10.19
CA LEU A 56 -12.05 -2.05 -9.89
C LEU A 56 -11.62 -0.94 -10.86
N SER A 57 -12.47 -0.60 -11.81
CA SER A 57 -12.19 0.48 -12.76
C SER A 57 -12.19 1.86 -12.06
N GLY A 58 -11.46 2.82 -12.59
CA GLY A 58 -11.42 4.20 -12.09
C GLY A 58 -12.81 4.81 -12.02
N ASP A 59 -13.66 4.60 -13.02
CA ASP A 59 -15.05 5.06 -13.02
C ASP A 59 -15.89 4.44 -11.89
N ASN A 60 -15.68 3.15 -11.59
CA ASN A 60 -16.34 2.49 -10.46
C ASN A 60 -15.89 3.09 -9.11
N LEU A 61 -14.60 3.38 -8.98
CA LEU A 61 -14.04 4.03 -7.79
C LEU A 61 -14.61 5.44 -7.63
N ASP A 62 -14.61 6.24 -8.69
CA ASP A 62 -15.14 7.61 -8.70
C ASP A 62 -16.65 7.63 -8.39
N ASN A 63 -17.45 6.78 -9.03
CA ASN A 63 -18.89 6.68 -8.80
C ASN A 63 -19.27 6.25 -7.37
N ARG A 64 -18.41 5.47 -6.71
CA ARG A 64 -18.59 5.02 -5.33
C ARG A 64 -17.91 5.89 -4.30
N GLN A 65 -17.21 6.96 -4.76
CA GLN A 65 -16.39 7.86 -3.92
C GLN A 65 -15.30 7.13 -3.13
N ILE A 66 -14.73 6.08 -3.71
CA ILE A 66 -13.59 5.35 -3.17
C ILE A 66 -12.33 6.17 -3.48
N ALA A 67 -11.73 6.73 -2.46
CA ALA A 67 -10.68 7.73 -2.62
C ALA A 67 -9.31 7.30 -2.08
N SER A 68 -9.29 6.22 -1.30
CA SER A 68 -8.10 5.72 -0.62
C SER A 68 -8.11 4.19 -0.51
N PHE A 69 -6.96 3.64 -0.13
CA PHE A 69 -6.86 2.19 0.09
C PHE A 69 -7.83 1.67 1.15
N VAL A 70 -8.06 2.40 2.23
CA VAL A 70 -8.96 1.97 3.32
C VAL A 70 -10.38 1.73 2.82
N ASP A 71 -10.82 2.53 1.85
CA ASP A 71 -12.17 2.41 1.27
C ASP A 71 -12.35 1.11 0.46
N LEU A 72 -11.26 0.50 -0.05
CA LEU A 72 -11.31 -0.77 -0.80
C LEU A 72 -11.87 -1.93 0.02
N SER A 73 -11.72 -1.90 1.35
CA SER A 73 -12.28 -2.92 2.25
C SER A 73 -13.78 -3.08 2.08
N ALA A 74 -14.48 -2.03 1.67
CA ALA A 74 -15.94 -2.06 1.49
C ALA A 74 -16.38 -2.76 0.18
N ILE A 75 -15.48 -2.89 -0.80
CA ILE A 75 -15.85 -3.32 -2.16
C ILE A 75 -15.03 -4.50 -2.69
N ALA A 76 -13.88 -4.81 -2.09
CA ALA A 76 -13.04 -5.94 -2.48
C ALA A 76 -13.22 -7.12 -1.50
N PRO A 77 -13.93 -8.19 -1.88
CA PRO A 77 -14.18 -9.32 -0.99
C PRO A 77 -12.91 -9.98 -0.49
N GLY A 78 -12.82 -10.24 0.83
CA GLY A 78 -11.66 -10.88 1.46
C GLY A 78 -10.44 -9.96 1.62
N VAL A 79 -10.57 -8.68 1.31
CA VAL A 79 -9.58 -7.63 1.58
C VAL A 79 -10.03 -6.84 2.81
N ASN A 80 -9.14 -6.70 3.77
CA ASN A 80 -9.32 -5.80 4.90
C ASN A 80 -8.14 -4.85 4.95
N ILE A 81 -8.41 -3.55 4.99
CA ILE A 81 -7.38 -2.51 5.04
C ILE A 81 -7.71 -1.62 6.23
N ALA A 82 -6.75 -1.47 7.10
CA ALA A 82 -6.88 -0.67 8.31
C ALA A 82 -5.69 0.29 8.44
N LYS A 83 -5.94 1.43 9.08
CA LYS A 83 -4.86 2.29 9.55
C LYS A 83 -4.51 1.88 10.97
N ASN A 84 -3.28 1.45 11.17
CA ASN A 84 -2.77 1.16 12.48
C ASN A 84 -2.16 2.44 13.07
N GLU A 85 -2.57 2.81 14.29
CA GLU A 85 -2.23 4.07 14.97
C GLU A 85 -2.44 5.34 14.12
N GLY A 86 -3.18 5.22 13.01
CA GLY A 86 -3.51 6.32 12.11
C GLY A 86 -2.46 6.69 11.06
N PHE A 87 -1.26 6.15 11.15
CA PHE A 87 -0.14 6.53 10.28
C PHE A 87 0.42 5.40 9.41
N LYS A 88 0.05 4.16 9.65
CA LYS A 88 0.50 3.02 8.83
C LYS A 88 -0.69 2.26 8.24
N THR A 89 -0.69 2.05 6.95
CA THR A 89 -1.73 1.27 6.28
C THR A 89 -1.33 -0.20 6.27
N VAL A 90 -2.19 -1.04 6.84
CA VAL A 90 -2.03 -2.50 6.87
C VAL A 90 -3.06 -3.13 5.95
N ILE A 91 -2.59 -3.92 5.00
CA ILE A 91 -3.42 -4.65 4.05
C ILE A 91 -3.42 -6.12 4.42
N THR A 92 -4.61 -6.69 4.55
CA THR A 92 -4.81 -8.11 4.80
C THR A 92 -5.68 -8.69 3.70
N ILE A 93 -5.23 -9.76 3.06
CA ILE A 93 -6.01 -10.50 2.06
C ILE A 93 -6.22 -11.93 2.57
N ARG A 94 -7.48 -12.39 2.63
CA ARG A 94 -7.85 -13.73 3.12
C ARG A 94 -7.30 -14.04 4.52
N GLY A 95 -7.18 -13.03 5.38
CA GLY A 95 -6.65 -13.15 6.74
C GLY A 95 -5.12 -13.10 6.84
N VAL A 96 -4.41 -12.89 5.73
CA VAL A 96 -2.96 -12.76 5.67
C VAL A 96 -2.57 -11.29 5.57
N GLY A 97 -1.86 -10.77 6.55
CA GLY A 97 -1.39 -9.39 6.61
C GLY A 97 -0.38 -9.21 7.74
N ASN A 98 0.49 -8.24 7.62
CA ASN A 98 1.47 -7.90 8.66
C ASN A 98 1.02 -6.64 9.41
N GLU A 99 0.91 -6.74 10.73
CA GLU A 99 0.52 -5.64 11.63
C GLU A 99 1.72 -5.05 12.41
N ALA A 100 2.95 -5.38 12.04
CA ALA A 100 4.14 -4.89 12.73
C ALA A 100 4.29 -3.37 12.58
N ASN A 101 3.78 -2.62 13.55
CA ASN A 101 3.75 -1.16 13.53
C ASN A 101 5.09 -0.50 13.77
N GLN A 102 5.85 -1.07 14.70
CA GLN A 102 7.08 -0.46 15.20
C GLN A 102 8.32 -0.99 14.50
N ASN A 103 8.12 -1.79 13.45
CA ASN A 103 9.22 -2.32 12.66
C ASN A 103 9.04 -1.90 11.20
N ALA A 104 9.63 -0.76 10.83
CA ALA A 104 9.53 -0.22 9.48
C ALA A 104 10.23 -1.09 8.42
N ILE A 105 11.09 -2.03 8.85
CA ILE A 105 11.71 -3.02 7.97
C ILE A 105 10.95 -4.35 7.93
N ALA A 106 9.88 -4.50 8.72
CA ALA A 106 9.01 -5.65 8.60
C ALA A 106 8.25 -5.60 7.27
N ASN A 107 8.53 -6.55 6.43
CA ASN A 107 7.93 -6.64 5.11
C ASN A 107 6.41 -6.83 5.19
N PRO A 108 5.64 -6.23 4.28
CA PRO A 108 4.21 -6.54 4.15
C PRO A 108 4.01 -7.98 3.67
N SER A 109 2.84 -8.55 3.93
CA SER A 109 2.43 -9.84 3.36
C SER A 109 1.63 -9.68 2.05
N VAL A 110 1.28 -8.44 1.71
CA VAL A 110 0.62 -8.08 0.46
C VAL A 110 1.49 -7.06 -0.25
N SER A 111 2.00 -7.42 -1.42
CA SER A 111 2.83 -6.52 -2.23
C SER A 111 1.98 -5.43 -2.88
N TYR A 112 2.54 -4.23 -2.95
CA TYR A 112 1.93 -3.09 -3.62
C TYR A 112 2.74 -2.71 -4.86
N HIS A 113 2.03 -2.50 -5.96
CA HIS A 113 2.62 -2.08 -7.24
C HIS A 113 1.86 -0.89 -7.82
N LEU A 114 2.58 0.07 -8.37
CA LEU A 114 2.05 1.20 -9.14
C LEU A 114 2.56 1.12 -10.58
N ASP A 115 1.64 0.95 -11.54
CA ASP A 115 1.97 0.72 -12.95
C ASP A 115 2.98 -0.43 -13.19
N GLY A 116 2.90 -1.48 -12.34
CA GLY A 116 3.80 -2.63 -12.34
C GLY A 116 5.13 -2.44 -11.60
N ILE A 117 5.44 -1.23 -11.15
CA ILE A 117 6.60 -0.92 -10.30
C ILE A 117 6.31 -1.36 -8.86
N TYR A 118 7.19 -2.16 -8.27
CA TYR A 118 7.10 -2.52 -6.86
C TYR A 118 7.35 -1.29 -5.97
N VAL A 119 6.45 -1.04 -5.02
CA VAL A 119 6.56 0.04 -4.02
C VAL A 119 6.87 -0.58 -2.67
N ALA A 120 8.07 -0.32 -2.18
CA ALA A 120 8.58 -0.96 -0.97
C ALA A 120 8.09 -0.32 0.33
N SER A 121 7.84 0.99 0.31
CA SER A 121 7.46 1.73 1.52
C SER A 121 6.01 1.50 1.91
N PRO A 122 5.74 1.10 3.16
CA PRO A 122 4.37 0.98 3.66
C PRO A 122 3.66 2.34 3.83
N PHE A 123 4.42 3.43 3.86
CA PHE A 123 3.88 4.79 3.97
C PHE A 123 3.33 5.28 2.63
N ALA A 124 3.88 4.83 1.50
CA ALA A 124 3.37 5.17 0.17
C ALA A 124 1.89 4.74 -0.05
N LEU A 125 1.37 3.80 0.76
CA LEU A 125 -0.06 3.41 0.78
C LEU A 125 -0.99 4.46 1.40
N GLN A 126 -0.46 5.56 1.95
CA GLN A 126 -1.26 6.67 2.47
C GLN A 126 -1.75 7.61 1.36
N THR A 127 -1.18 7.52 0.16
CA THR A 127 -1.49 8.40 -0.95
C THR A 127 -2.95 8.30 -1.41
N ASP A 128 -3.57 9.44 -1.71
CA ASP A 128 -4.90 9.49 -2.33
C ASP A 128 -4.88 8.87 -3.74
N PHE A 129 -5.99 8.26 -4.13
CA PHE A 129 -6.16 7.74 -5.48
C PHE A 129 -6.24 8.89 -6.49
N LEU A 130 -5.17 9.04 -7.27
CA LEU A 130 -5.02 10.10 -8.26
C LEU A 130 -5.09 9.52 -9.68
N ASP A 131 -6.15 9.85 -10.42
CA ASP A 131 -6.29 9.61 -11.86
C ASP A 131 -6.00 8.15 -12.24
N LEU A 132 -6.79 7.23 -11.67
CA LEU A 132 -6.64 5.79 -11.87
C LEU A 132 -7.40 5.31 -13.11
N GLU A 133 -6.81 4.32 -13.78
CA GLU A 133 -7.48 3.50 -14.77
C GLU A 133 -8.23 2.36 -14.09
N ARG A 134 -7.53 1.61 -13.22
CA ARG A 134 -8.07 0.50 -12.45
C ARG A 134 -7.19 0.11 -11.28
N ILE A 135 -7.74 -0.70 -10.38
CA ILE A 135 -7.01 -1.42 -9.33
C ILE A 135 -7.25 -2.91 -9.54
N GLU A 136 -6.17 -3.68 -9.55
CA GLU A 136 -6.18 -5.14 -9.63
C GLU A 136 -5.80 -5.71 -8.27
N VAL A 137 -6.66 -6.52 -7.66
CA VAL A 137 -6.41 -7.19 -6.38
C VAL A 137 -6.28 -8.68 -6.65
N LEU A 138 -5.06 -9.19 -6.57
CA LEU A 138 -4.71 -10.60 -6.74
C LEU A 138 -4.74 -11.28 -5.37
N ARG A 139 -5.57 -12.30 -5.21
CA ARG A 139 -5.74 -12.98 -3.93
C ARG A 139 -4.97 -14.30 -3.91
N GLY A 140 -4.28 -14.53 -2.82
CA GLY A 140 -3.41 -15.68 -2.64
C GLY A 140 -1.97 -15.39 -3.07
N PRO A 141 -1.03 -16.28 -2.73
CA PRO A 141 0.39 -16.04 -2.93
C PRO A 141 0.74 -15.73 -4.38
N GLN A 142 1.56 -14.71 -4.59
CA GLN A 142 2.03 -14.23 -5.89
C GLN A 142 3.56 -14.31 -6.03
N GLY A 143 4.20 -15.25 -5.33
CA GLY A 143 5.65 -15.34 -5.19
C GLY A 143 6.43 -15.52 -6.50
N THR A 144 5.80 -15.96 -7.59
CA THR A 144 6.47 -16.17 -8.88
C THR A 144 6.69 -14.85 -9.63
N LEU A 145 5.63 -14.15 -9.98
CA LEU A 145 5.70 -12.95 -10.85
C LEU A 145 5.83 -11.64 -10.08
N PHE A 146 5.22 -11.56 -8.89
CA PHE A 146 5.27 -10.36 -8.03
C PHE A 146 6.37 -10.46 -6.95
N GLY A 147 6.89 -11.65 -6.72
CA GLY A 147 8.05 -11.89 -5.88
C GLY A 147 7.76 -11.95 -4.39
N GLN A 148 8.76 -11.52 -3.61
CA GLN A 148 8.66 -11.50 -2.16
C GLN A 148 7.55 -10.58 -1.65
N ASN A 149 7.19 -10.72 -0.37
CA ASN A 149 6.19 -9.86 0.28
C ASN A 149 4.77 -9.98 -0.31
N SER A 150 4.48 -11.11 -0.97
CA SER A 150 3.20 -11.38 -1.62
C SER A 150 2.56 -12.69 -1.14
N THR A 151 2.74 -13.05 0.14
CA THR A 151 2.19 -14.28 0.74
C THR A 151 0.66 -14.24 0.84
N GLY A 152 0.08 -13.06 1.08
CA GLY A 152 -1.39 -12.84 1.08
C GLY A 152 -1.95 -12.53 -0.30
N GLY A 153 -1.13 -11.91 -1.16
CA GLY A 153 -1.54 -11.45 -2.48
C GLY A 153 -0.75 -10.24 -2.97
N ALA A 154 -1.27 -9.60 -4.01
CA ALA A 154 -0.72 -8.37 -4.56
C ALA A 154 -1.84 -7.37 -4.89
N ILE A 155 -1.56 -6.09 -4.74
CA ILE A 155 -2.40 -5.00 -5.27
C ILE A 155 -1.59 -4.26 -6.32
N ASN A 156 -2.12 -4.19 -7.54
CA ASN A 156 -1.53 -3.45 -8.63
C ASN A 156 -2.47 -2.29 -9.01
N VAL A 157 -2.00 -1.08 -8.81
CA VAL A 157 -2.71 0.15 -9.15
C VAL A 157 -2.23 0.62 -10.50
N ILE A 158 -3.13 0.70 -11.46
CA ILE A 158 -2.84 1.19 -12.80
C ILE A 158 -3.38 2.60 -12.96
N THR A 159 -2.52 3.52 -13.32
CA THR A 159 -2.86 4.93 -13.51
C THR A 159 -3.20 5.21 -14.96
N GLN A 160 -4.01 6.25 -15.21
CA GLN A 160 -4.35 6.66 -16.57
C GLN A 160 -3.09 7.04 -17.36
N ALA A 161 -2.85 6.35 -18.46
CA ALA A 161 -1.73 6.65 -19.34
C ALA A 161 -1.97 7.94 -20.16
N PRO A 162 -0.91 8.65 -20.58
CA PRO A 162 -1.02 9.66 -21.61
C PRO A 162 -1.52 9.02 -22.92
N SER A 163 -2.29 9.77 -23.72
CA SER A 163 -2.81 9.33 -25.01
C SER A 163 -2.43 10.30 -26.11
N LEU A 164 -2.07 9.76 -27.27
CA LEU A 164 -1.82 10.50 -28.50
C LEU A 164 -3.11 10.92 -29.23
N ASP A 165 -4.28 10.33 -28.86
CA ASP A 165 -5.55 10.48 -29.59
C ASP A 165 -6.19 11.88 -29.46
N GLY A 166 -5.72 12.71 -28.54
CA GLY A 166 -6.25 14.06 -28.41
C GLY A 166 -6.10 14.70 -27.05
N THR A 167 -6.56 15.93 -26.98
CA THR A 167 -6.56 16.74 -25.77
C THR A 167 -7.88 16.57 -25.03
N PHE A 168 -7.81 16.12 -23.77
CA PHE A 168 -8.97 15.96 -22.89
C PHE A 168 -8.58 16.09 -21.44
N GLY A 169 -9.53 16.32 -20.57
CA GLY A 169 -9.28 16.44 -19.15
C GLY A 169 -10.54 16.27 -18.33
N LYS A 170 -10.35 16.07 -17.04
CA LYS A 170 -11.42 16.02 -16.05
C LYS A 170 -11.04 16.88 -14.84
N ALA A 171 -12.05 17.46 -14.19
CA ALA A 171 -11.87 18.15 -12.91
C ALA A 171 -13.13 17.94 -12.09
N ASP A 172 -12.96 17.76 -10.80
CA ASP A 172 -14.03 17.65 -9.84
C ASP A 172 -13.71 18.37 -8.53
N LEU A 173 -14.78 18.79 -7.84
CA LEU A 173 -14.71 19.45 -6.56
C LEU A 173 -15.74 18.80 -5.62
N THR A 174 -15.25 18.29 -4.49
CA THR A 174 -16.08 17.74 -3.43
C THR A 174 -16.06 18.67 -2.24
N LEU A 175 -17.24 19.02 -1.72
CA LEU A 175 -17.41 19.80 -0.50
C LEU A 175 -18.21 18.96 0.50
N GLY A 176 -17.85 19.04 1.78
CA GLY A 176 -18.49 18.20 2.81
C GLY A 176 -18.40 18.81 4.21
N ASP A 177 -18.78 17.99 5.19
CA ASP A 177 -18.73 18.36 6.59
C ASP A 177 -17.30 18.59 7.08
N TYR A 178 -17.15 19.29 8.19
CA TYR A 178 -15.87 19.69 8.77
C TYR A 178 -15.00 20.50 7.80
N GLY A 179 -15.62 21.37 7.00
CA GLY A 179 -14.89 22.20 6.05
C GLY A 179 -14.21 21.42 4.92
N LEU A 180 -14.62 20.16 4.64
CA LEU A 180 -14.02 19.36 3.57
C LEU A 180 -14.04 20.09 2.23
N VAL A 181 -12.86 20.25 1.66
CA VAL A 181 -12.63 20.70 0.29
C VAL A 181 -11.64 19.73 -0.36
N LYS A 182 -12.14 18.93 -1.32
CA LYS A 182 -11.32 18.03 -2.14
C LYS A 182 -11.44 18.44 -3.59
N ALA A 183 -10.33 18.78 -4.22
CA ALA A 183 -10.25 19.18 -5.62
C ALA A 183 -9.32 18.24 -6.39
N ARG A 184 -9.79 17.74 -7.54
CA ARG A 184 -9.00 16.90 -8.44
C ARG A 184 -9.03 17.48 -9.84
N ALA A 185 -7.94 17.35 -10.58
CA ALA A 185 -7.87 17.66 -11.99
C ALA A 185 -6.87 16.76 -12.69
N ALA A 186 -7.18 16.38 -13.92
CA ALA A 186 -6.28 15.66 -14.82
C ALA A 186 -6.42 16.20 -16.24
N TYR A 187 -5.31 16.31 -16.95
CA TYR A 187 -5.28 16.85 -18.30
C TYR A 187 -4.29 16.09 -19.18
N ASN A 188 -4.75 15.66 -20.34
CA ASN A 188 -3.97 14.98 -21.36
C ASN A 188 -3.69 15.93 -22.53
N LEU A 189 -2.43 15.99 -22.95
CA LEU A 189 -1.96 16.87 -24.03
C LEU A 189 -0.99 16.11 -24.95
N PRO A 190 -1.41 15.70 -26.15
CA PRO A 190 -0.46 15.28 -27.17
C PRO A 190 0.33 16.49 -27.67
N LEU A 191 1.66 16.36 -27.66
CA LEU A 191 2.60 17.39 -28.12
C LEU A 191 3.01 17.18 -29.58
N SER A 192 2.96 15.92 -30.03
CA SER A 192 3.18 15.50 -31.41
C SER A 192 2.48 14.15 -31.66
N ASP A 193 2.61 13.61 -32.85
CA ASP A 193 2.10 12.26 -33.20
C ASP A 193 2.81 11.12 -32.44
N THR A 194 3.91 11.42 -31.74
CA THR A 194 4.73 10.43 -31.02
C THR A 194 4.97 10.78 -29.55
N LEU A 195 4.47 11.92 -29.08
CA LEU A 195 4.72 12.40 -27.73
C LEU A 195 3.46 12.96 -27.09
N ALA A 196 3.09 12.42 -25.94
CA ALA A 196 2.00 12.95 -25.12
C ALA A 196 2.42 13.13 -23.67
N VAL A 197 1.78 14.08 -23.00
CA VAL A 197 1.97 14.36 -21.57
C VAL A 197 0.59 14.33 -20.90
N ARG A 198 0.54 13.69 -19.73
CA ARG A 198 -0.62 13.74 -18.83
C ARG A 198 -0.19 14.27 -17.48
N ALA A 199 -0.88 15.30 -16.99
CA ALA A 199 -0.67 15.87 -15.67
C ALA A 199 -1.93 15.69 -14.82
N SER A 200 -1.76 15.32 -13.57
CA SER A 200 -2.84 15.10 -12.62
C SER A 200 -2.49 15.68 -11.27
N VAL A 201 -3.48 16.24 -10.56
CA VAL A 201 -3.33 16.82 -9.22
C VAL A 201 -4.56 16.54 -8.37
N ILE A 202 -4.35 16.33 -7.09
CA ILE A 202 -5.40 16.26 -6.06
C ILE A 202 -4.95 17.05 -4.84
N SER A 203 -5.88 17.78 -4.23
CA SER A 203 -5.72 18.40 -2.91
C SER A 203 -6.91 18.04 -2.05
N ASN A 204 -6.66 17.62 -0.83
CA ASN A 204 -7.66 17.16 0.12
C ASN A 204 -7.45 17.88 1.46
N LYS A 205 -8.40 18.70 1.86
CA LYS A 205 -8.37 19.45 3.13
C LYS A 205 -9.67 19.27 3.88
N ARG A 206 -9.57 18.98 5.17
CA ARG A 206 -10.71 18.85 6.09
C ARG A 206 -10.25 19.14 7.50
N ASP A 207 -11.06 19.90 8.26
CA ASP A 207 -10.83 20.15 9.68
C ASP A 207 -10.92 18.86 10.50
N GLY A 208 -10.21 18.81 11.63
CA GLY A 208 -10.29 17.71 12.58
C GLY A 208 -11.69 17.60 13.20
N PHE A 209 -12.07 16.39 13.59
CA PHE A 209 -13.38 16.13 14.18
C PHE A 209 -13.30 15.53 15.59
N THR A 210 -12.11 15.32 16.13
CA THR A 210 -11.88 14.87 17.51
C THR A 210 -11.07 15.92 18.26
N GLU A 211 -11.64 16.45 19.35
CA GLU A 211 -11.06 17.51 20.15
C GLU A 211 -10.17 16.96 21.27
N ASN A 212 -8.90 17.32 21.30
CA ASN A 212 -8.03 17.15 22.45
C ASN A 212 -8.24 18.33 23.42
N LEU A 213 -8.93 18.07 24.53
CA LEU A 213 -9.33 19.10 25.51
C LEU A 213 -8.15 19.67 26.28
N THR A 214 -7.02 18.99 26.36
CA THR A 214 -5.85 19.43 27.12
C THR A 214 -5.04 20.45 26.31
N LEU A 215 -4.80 20.16 25.02
CA LEU A 215 -4.00 21.02 24.14
C LEU A 215 -4.83 21.94 23.25
N GLY A 216 -6.15 21.73 23.15
CA GLY A 216 -6.97 22.47 22.19
C GLY A 216 -6.61 22.15 20.74
N GLN A 217 -6.14 20.94 20.48
CA GLN A 217 -5.78 20.43 19.15
C GLN A 217 -6.97 19.62 18.60
N ASP A 218 -7.39 19.92 17.37
CA ASP A 218 -8.36 19.10 16.63
C ASP A 218 -7.61 18.02 15.86
N LEU A 219 -7.88 16.76 16.21
CA LEU A 219 -7.28 15.56 15.64
C LEU A 219 -8.15 14.97 14.52
N ASP A 220 -7.61 13.98 13.78
CA ASP A 220 -8.30 13.33 12.66
C ASP A 220 -8.61 14.29 11.49
N ASP A 221 -7.85 15.33 11.30
CA ASP A 221 -7.95 16.22 10.13
C ASP A 221 -7.39 15.55 8.87
N ALA A 222 -7.47 16.23 7.76
CA ALA A 222 -6.83 15.85 6.50
C ALA A 222 -6.23 17.11 5.84
N ASN A 223 -4.99 17.01 5.42
CA ASN A 223 -4.32 18.04 4.65
C ASN A 223 -3.25 17.37 3.78
N SER A 224 -3.63 17.03 2.55
CA SER A 224 -2.75 16.36 1.61
C SER A 224 -2.80 16.96 0.21
N MET A 225 -1.72 16.80 -0.53
CA MET A 225 -1.61 17.12 -1.94
C MET A 225 -0.85 16.01 -2.68
N SER A 226 -1.34 15.60 -3.84
CA SER A 226 -0.59 14.74 -4.74
C SER A 226 -0.58 15.31 -6.15
N ALA A 227 0.55 15.18 -6.83
CA ALA A 227 0.72 15.56 -8.23
C ALA A 227 1.45 14.46 -8.98
N ARG A 228 1.05 14.21 -10.23
CA ARG A 228 1.71 13.26 -11.12
C ARG A 228 1.83 13.86 -12.52
N VAL A 229 2.99 13.68 -13.12
CA VAL A 229 3.23 13.94 -14.54
C VAL A 229 3.71 12.65 -15.19
N ARG A 230 3.05 12.27 -16.29
CA ARG A 230 3.45 11.15 -17.12
C ARG A 230 3.79 11.63 -18.51
N VAL A 231 4.80 11.03 -19.12
CA VAL A 231 5.21 11.31 -20.49
C VAL A 231 5.23 9.99 -21.26
N LEU A 232 4.47 9.93 -22.34
CA LEU A 232 4.49 8.83 -23.29
C LEU A 232 5.28 9.27 -24.52
N TYR A 233 6.24 8.43 -24.94
CA TYR A 233 6.99 8.60 -26.15
C TYR A 233 6.96 7.33 -26.99
N GLU A 234 6.33 7.39 -28.17
CA GLU A 234 6.17 6.29 -29.14
C GLU A 234 6.74 6.74 -30.50
N PRO A 235 8.08 6.66 -30.71
CA PRO A 235 8.70 7.10 -31.98
C PRO A 235 8.43 6.13 -33.12
N SER A 236 8.05 4.88 -32.84
CA SER A 236 7.69 3.83 -33.80
C SER A 236 6.69 2.87 -33.19
N ASP A 237 6.10 2.02 -34.02
CA ASP A 237 5.14 0.99 -33.58
C ASP A 237 5.80 -0.08 -32.67
N ASP A 238 7.14 -0.23 -32.76
CA ASP A 238 7.88 -1.26 -32.03
C ASP A 238 8.50 -0.75 -30.71
N PHE A 239 8.38 0.55 -30.39
CA PHE A 239 9.00 1.12 -29.20
C PHE A 239 8.10 2.09 -28.47
N ARG A 240 7.94 1.85 -27.18
CA ARG A 240 7.20 2.71 -26.25
C ARG A 240 8.02 3.02 -25.02
N ALA A 241 8.02 4.28 -24.58
CA ALA A 241 8.60 4.72 -23.33
C ALA A 241 7.59 5.51 -22.52
N ASN A 242 7.40 5.13 -21.27
CA ASN A 242 6.59 5.84 -20.29
C ASN A 242 7.48 6.31 -19.14
N PHE A 243 7.49 7.62 -18.89
CA PHE A 243 8.16 8.23 -17.74
C PHE A 243 7.13 8.77 -16.78
N THR A 244 7.30 8.53 -15.51
CA THR A 244 6.42 9.01 -14.44
C THR A 244 7.22 9.76 -13.39
N ALA A 245 6.72 10.93 -12.99
CA ALA A 245 7.15 11.64 -11.79
C ALA A 245 5.92 11.90 -10.92
N GLN A 246 5.92 11.40 -9.69
CA GLN A 246 4.86 11.56 -8.72
C GLN A 246 5.42 12.16 -7.43
N TYR A 247 4.69 13.10 -6.88
CA TYR A 247 4.94 13.73 -5.58
C TYR A 247 3.68 13.67 -4.73
N PHE A 248 3.84 13.34 -3.47
CA PHE A 248 2.80 13.37 -2.45
C PHE A 248 3.33 14.07 -1.19
N ASP A 249 2.47 14.87 -0.59
CA ASP A 249 2.74 15.59 0.65
C ASP A 249 1.51 15.53 1.55
N GLU A 250 1.68 15.18 2.80
CA GLU A 250 0.66 15.18 3.84
C GLU A 250 1.25 15.81 5.12
N ASP A 251 0.58 16.83 5.63
CA ASP A 251 0.90 17.49 6.90
C ASP A 251 -0.41 17.67 7.68
N ARG A 252 -0.62 16.85 8.69
CA ARG A 252 -1.86 16.82 9.49
C ARG A 252 -1.58 16.60 10.96
N ASN A 253 -2.54 16.97 11.78
CA ASN A 253 -2.59 16.51 13.16
C ASN A 253 -2.80 14.98 13.17
N GLY A 254 -2.18 14.30 14.13
CA GLY A 254 -2.23 12.84 14.21
C GLY A 254 -3.63 12.28 14.44
N ALA A 255 -3.73 10.97 14.36
CA ALA A 255 -4.97 10.26 14.64
C ALA A 255 -5.33 10.32 16.13
N ALA A 256 -6.61 10.51 16.41
CA ALA A 256 -7.13 10.49 17.77
C ALA A 256 -7.07 9.08 18.36
N GLN A 257 -6.37 8.93 19.46
CA GLN A 257 -6.26 7.68 20.22
C GLN A 257 -6.66 7.95 21.67
N LYS A 258 -7.86 7.53 22.05
CA LYS A 258 -8.37 7.73 23.40
C LYS A 258 -7.90 6.63 24.35
N GLY A 259 -7.22 7.02 25.42
CA GLY A 259 -6.80 6.09 26.47
C GLY A 259 -7.98 5.42 27.18
N LEU A 260 -7.77 4.16 27.60
CA LEU A 260 -8.80 3.41 28.34
C LEU A 260 -9.12 4.04 29.70
N LEU A 261 -8.19 4.79 30.27
CA LEU A 261 -8.34 5.49 31.55
C LEU A 261 -8.99 6.86 31.41
N ASP A 262 -9.08 7.41 30.21
CA ASP A 262 -9.66 8.73 29.96
C ASP A 262 -11.18 8.75 30.20
N PRO A 263 -11.67 9.40 31.29
CA PRO A 263 -13.07 9.42 31.65
C PRO A 263 -13.88 10.44 30.84
N THR A 264 -13.27 11.17 29.93
CA THR A 264 -13.92 12.25 29.17
C THR A 264 -15.13 11.71 28.40
N PRO A 265 -16.33 12.28 28.61
CA PRO A 265 -17.51 11.81 27.91
C PRO A 265 -17.50 12.21 26.43
N GLY A 266 -17.98 11.31 25.58
CA GLY A 266 -18.06 11.52 24.13
C GLY A 266 -16.94 10.82 23.35
N ALA A 267 -17.30 10.22 22.22
CA ALA A 267 -16.36 9.48 21.38
C ALA A 267 -15.39 10.36 20.60
N ARG A 268 -15.69 11.67 20.48
CA ARG A 268 -14.89 12.66 19.73
C ARG A 268 -14.21 13.68 20.67
N LYS A 269 -13.93 13.26 21.89
CA LYS A 269 -13.23 14.08 22.89
C LYS A 269 -12.27 13.19 23.67
N LEU A 270 -11.06 13.68 23.84
CA LEU A 270 -10.02 13.00 24.60
C LEU A 270 -9.13 14.01 25.33
N ARG A 271 -8.23 13.49 26.14
CA ARG A 271 -7.21 14.24 26.86
C ARG A 271 -5.84 13.61 26.65
N GLN A 272 -4.97 14.36 25.99
CA GLN A 272 -3.57 14.00 25.76
C GLN A 272 -2.73 15.25 26.01
N ASP A 273 -1.57 15.11 26.62
CA ASP A 273 -0.67 16.22 26.93
C ASP A 273 0.50 16.35 25.94
N SER A 274 0.67 15.40 25.04
CA SER A 274 1.59 15.48 23.93
C SER A 274 0.86 15.75 22.60
N ARG A 275 1.48 16.56 21.74
CA ARG A 275 0.94 16.81 20.39
C ARG A 275 1.05 15.53 19.54
N ALA A 276 0.02 15.29 18.79
CA ALA A 276 0.06 14.28 17.72
C ALA A 276 0.16 15.02 16.38
N ASP A 277 1.23 14.79 15.65
CA ASP A 277 1.48 15.36 14.32
C ASP A 277 1.96 14.24 13.38
N TYR A 278 1.62 14.36 12.12
CA TYR A 278 2.04 13.42 11.08
C TYR A 278 2.39 14.19 9.80
N GLU A 279 3.62 14.02 9.35
CA GLU A 279 4.10 14.55 8.09
C GLU A 279 4.62 13.41 7.22
N LEU A 280 4.29 13.41 5.95
CA LEU A 280 4.78 12.47 4.96
C LEU A 280 5.05 13.19 3.64
N THR A 281 6.28 13.08 3.17
CA THR A 281 6.63 13.40 1.78
C THR A 281 7.00 12.11 1.07
N SER A 282 6.42 11.85 -0.11
CA SER A 282 6.71 10.67 -0.92
C SER A 282 6.93 11.05 -2.38
N GLU A 283 8.04 10.60 -2.92
CA GLU A 283 8.44 10.83 -4.31
C GLU A 283 8.64 9.51 -5.03
N LEU A 284 8.12 9.41 -6.25
CA LEU A 284 8.34 8.26 -7.13
C LEU A 284 8.67 8.76 -8.54
N TYR A 285 9.81 8.31 -9.04
CA TYR A 285 10.22 8.50 -10.42
C TYR A 285 10.37 7.14 -11.08
N SER A 286 9.79 6.96 -12.25
CA SER A 286 9.92 5.70 -12.98
C SER A 286 10.06 5.87 -14.47
N ALA A 287 10.70 4.87 -15.09
CA ALA A 287 10.82 4.71 -16.53
C ALA A 287 10.42 3.28 -16.91
N VAL A 288 9.41 3.13 -17.75
CA VAL A 288 8.98 1.87 -18.32
C VAL A 288 9.23 1.93 -19.83
N LEU A 289 10.15 1.08 -20.30
CA LEU A 289 10.54 0.98 -21.72
C LEU A 289 10.07 -0.37 -22.24
N GLU A 290 9.38 -0.36 -23.37
CA GLU A 290 8.89 -1.55 -24.05
C GLU A 290 9.42 -1.56 -25.49
N TRP A 291 9.94 -2.71 -25.88
CA TRP A 291 10.47 -2.95 -27.21
C TRP A 291 9.88 -4.23 -27.78
N ASP A 292 9.11 -4.11 -28.83
CA ASP A 292 8.48 -5.22 -29.49
C ASP A 292 9.39 -5.78 -30.59
N PHE A 293 9.70 -7.06 -30.46
CA PHE A 293 10.40 -7.85 -31.46
C PHE A 293 9.43 -8.89 -32.04
N GLU A 294 9.76 -9.48 -33.17
CA GLU A 294 8.89 -10.45 -33.85
C GLU A 294 8.43 -11.59 -32.94
N SER A 295 9.30 -12.09 -32.05
CA SER A 295 9.02 -13.27 -31.21
C SER A 295 8.83 -12.97 -29.72
N PHE A 296 9.17 -11.77 -29.24
CA PHE A 296 9.04 -11.37 -27.85
C PHE A 296 9.02 -9.84 -27.68
N THR A 297 8.45 -9.38 -26.58
CA THR A 297 8.59 -7.99 -26.10
C THR A 297 9.62 -7.95 -24.97
N LEU A 298 10.58 -7.03 -25.06
CA LEU A 298 11.49 -6.68 -23.98
C LEU A 298 10.90 -5.49 -23.21
N LYS A 299 10.71 -5.68 -21.90
CA LYS A 299 10.21 -4.62 -21.02
C LYS A 299 11.20 -4.34 -19.90
N SER A 300 11.57 -3.08 -19.71
CA SER A 300 12.44 -2.61 -18.63
C SER A 300 11.67 -1.64 -17.75
N LEU A 301 11.62 -1.91 -16.43
CA LEU A 301 10.97 -1.07 -15.44
C LEU A 301 12.04 -0.63 -14.43
N THR A 302 12.28 0.66 -14.35
CA THR A 302 13.24 1.27 -13.42
C THR A 302 12.49 2.23 -12.52
N SER A 303 12.75 2.22 -11.22
CA SER A 303 12.22 3.25 -10.32
C SER A 303 13.23 3.72 -9.29
N TYR A 304 13.04 4.97 -8.88
CA TYR A 304 13.61 5.58 -7.69
C TYR A 304 12.46 6.10 -6.83
N GLN A 305 12.46 5.75 -5.56
CA GLN A 305 11.44 6.12 -4.57
C GLN A 305 12.13 6.73 -3.36
N ASN A 306 11.53 7.77 -2.79
CA ASN A 306 12.02 8.40 -1.57
C ASN A 306 10.83 8.81 -0.69
N ASP A 307 10.84 8.36 0.56
CA ASP A 307 9.83 8.69 1.56
C ASP A 307 10.49 9.30 2.79
N ASP A 308 9.94 10.39 3.29
CA ASP A 308 10.36 11.07 4.52
C ASP A 308 9.13 11.24 5.42
N VAL A 309 9.19 10.68 6.62
CA VAL A 309 8.05 10.60 7.54
C VAL A 309 8.46 11.13 8.90
N LEU A 310 7.61 12.00 9.47
CA LEU A 310 7.65 12.43 10.86
C LEU A 310 6.35 12.01 11.55
N ILE A 311 6.46 11.34 12.68
CA ILE A 311 5.34 10.92 13.50
C ILE A 311 5.59 11.39 14.93
N ASN A 312 4.69 12.20 15.44
CA ASN A 312 4.64 12.56 16.84
C ASN A 312 3.38 11.96 17.46
N ARG A 313 3.52 11.28 18.58
CA ARG A 313 2.39 10.65 19.26
C ARG A 313 2.50 10.70 20.77
N ASP A 314 1.34 10.81 21.40
CA ASP A 314 1.13 10.56 22.81
C ASP A 314 0.98 9.05 23.00
N ASN A 315 2.02 8.40 23.55
CA ASN A 315 2.09 6.93 23.58
C ASN A 315 1.27 6.32 24.72
N ASP A 316 1.09 7.03 25.84
CA ASP A 316 0.21 6.59 26.93
C ASP A 316 -1.27 6.96 26.70
N ARG A 317 -1.53 7.84 25.72
CA ARG A 317 -2.87 8.25 25.26
C ARG A 317 -3.71 8.96 26.33
N ASN A 318 -3.06 9.63 27.29
CA ASN A 318 -3.69 10.29 28.40
C ASN A 318 -2.99 11.63 28.67
N ASP A 319 -3.58 12.46 29.51
CA ASP A 319 -2.91 13.61 30.12
C ASP A 319 -2.51 13.29 31.57
N ILE A 320 -1.60 14.05 32.12
CA ILE A 320 -1.10 13.89 33.48
C ILE A 320 -2.24 13.93 34.51
N ALA A 321 -3.32 14.65 34.27
CA ALA A 321 -4.46 14.71 35.18
C ALA A 321 -5.26 13.39 35.20
N VAL A 322 -5.28 12.67 34.08
CA VAL A 322 -5.86 11.30 34.01
C VAL A 322 -4.96 10.30 34.70
N LEU A 323 -3.62 10.42 34.54
CA LEU A 323 -2.66 9.49 35.12
C LEU A 323 -2.44 9.69 36.63
N ALA A 324 -2.59 10.91 37.15
CA ALA A 324 -2.31 11.27 38.53
C ALA A 324 -2.98 10.36 39.60
N PRO A 325 -4.22 9.84 39.44
CA PRO A 325 -4.80 8.92 40.41
C PRO A 325 -4.11 7.56 40.50
N PHE A 326 -3.37 7.17 39.46
CA PHE A 326 -2.68 5.87 39.36
C PHE A 326 -1.23 5.92 39.87
N ALA A 327 -0.84 7.01 40.51
CA ALA A 327 0.40 7.30 41.22
C ALA A 327 1.65 6.67 40.54
N GLN A 328 2.45 7.51 39.88
CA GLN A 328 3.78 7.19 39.36
C GLN A 328 3.88 6.68 37.92
N LEU A 329 2.87 6.87 37.09
CA LEU A 329 3.03 6.67 35.64
C LEU A 329 3.39 8.02 35.01
N PRO A 330 4.58 8.15 34.40
CA PRO A 330 4.94 9.35 33.64
C PRO A 330 4.10 9.45 32.36
N SER A 331 3.88 10.66 31.86
CA SER A 331 3.43 10.84 30.48
C SER A 331 4.51 10.40 29.50
N VAL A 332 4.10 9.89 28.36
CA VAL A 332 5.00 9.28 27.36
C VAL A 332 4.78 9.89 25.98
N TYR A 333 5.78 10.61 25.51
CA TYR A 333 5.80 11.19 24.17
C TYR A 333 6.80 10.48 23.27
N VAL A 334 6.39 10.16 22.03
CA VAL A 334 7.25 9.43 21.09
C VAL A 334 7.30 10.16 19.74
N PRO A 335 8.34 10.96 19.49
CA PRO A 335 8.73 11.36 18.14
C PRO A 335 9.44 10.21 17.42
N GLU A 336 9.07 10.03 16.16
CA GLU A 336 9.65 9.02 15.26
C GLU A 336 9.91 9.66 13.90
N THR A 337 11.08 9.44 13.35
CA THR A 337 11.41 9.79 11.96
C THR A 337 11.73 8.52 11.20
N ASN A 338 11.29 8.47 9.95
CA ASN A 338 11.59 7.36 9.04
C ASN A 338 11.88 7.95 7.66
N LYS A 339 13.07 7.63 7.13
CA LYS A 339 13.46 7.96 5.76
C LYS A 339 13.77 6.68 5.02
N GLN A 340 13.19 6.52 3.86
CA GLN A 340 13.40 5.35 3.03
C GLN A 340 13.69 5.76 1.61
N THR A 341 14.80 5.26 1.08
CA THR A 341 15.15 5.35 -0.34
C THR A 341 15.13 3.95 -0.94
N THR A 342 14.49 3.79 -2.10
CA THR A 342 14.41 2.50 -2.80
C THR A 342 14.69 2.67 -4.28
N ILE A 343 15.54 1.80 -4.81
CA ILE A 343 15.77 1.65 -6.25
C ILE A 343 15.29 0.27 -6.67
N THR A 344 14.53 0.21 -7.76
CA THR A 344 14.14 -1.08 -8.36
C THR A 344 14.49 -1.11 -9.84
N GLN A 345 14.91 -2.28 -10.31
CA GLN A 345 15.08 -2.58 -11.72
C GLN A 345 14.46 -3.93 -12.03
N GLU A 346 13.54 -3.96 -12.96
CA GLU A 346 12.96 -5.20 -13.48
C GLU A 346 13.13 -5.26 -14.99
N VAL A 347 13.56 -6.41 -15.50
CA VAL A 347 13.67 -6.66 -16.95
C VAL A 347 12.87 -7.92 -17.27
N ASN A 348 11.92 -7.79 -18.17
CA ASN A 348 11.04 -8.88 -18.60
C ASN A 348 11.21 -9.15 -20.10
N LEU A 349 11.21 -10.41 -20.44
CA LEU A 349 11.01 -10.92 -21.79
C LEU A 349 9.65 -11.63 -21.82
N VAL A 350 8.76 -11.17 -22.66
CA VAL A 350 7.39 -11.71 -22.78
C VAL A 350 7.19 -12.21 -24.21
N SER A 351 6.82 -13.48 -24.40
CA SER A 351 6.60 -14.00 -25.76
C SER A 351 5.49 -13.24 -26.47
N ALA A 352 5.77 -12.79 -27.71
CA ALA A 352 4.77 -12.21 -28.61
C ALA A 352 3.98 -13.29 -29.34
N GLU A 353 4.66 -14.42 -29.62
CA GLU A 353 4.05 -15.60 -30.23
C GLU A 353 4.33 -16.84 -29.38
N SER A 354 3.39 -17.80 -29.41
CA SER A 354 3.57 -19.07 -28.72
C SER A 354 4.71 -19.86 -29.32
N LEU A 355 5.73 -20.16 -28.54
CA LEU A 355 6.83 -21.02 -28.95
C LEU A 355 6.29 -22.43 -29.29
N PHE A 356 6.66 -22.95 -30.46
CA PHE A 356 6.10 -24.20 -31.04
C PHE A 356 4.58 -24.18 -31.23
N GLY A 357 3.95 -22.99 -31.24
CA GLY A 357 2.49 -22.85 -31.31
C GLY A 357 1.75 -23.33 -30.08
N LYS A 358 2.44 -23.47 -28.92
CA LYS A 358 1.90 -24.08 -27.71
C LYS A 358 2.35 -23.44 -26.39
N LEU A 359 3.51 -22.80 -26.36
CA LEU A 359 4.09 -22.30 -25.12
C LEU A 359 4.14 -20.76 -25.14
N ASP A 360 3.29 -20.15 -24.34
CA ASP A 360 3.40 -18.74 -23.99
C ASP A 360 4.29 -18.63 -22.75
N TRP A 361 5.21 -17.64 -22.75
CA TRP A 361 6.19 -17.57 -21.67
C TRP A 361 6.55 -16.13 -21.29
N VAL A 362 6.92 -15.96 -20.04
CA VAL A 362 7.58 -14.77 -19.51
C VAL A 362 8.82 -15.20 -18.74
N ALA A 363 9.91 -14.44 -18.89
CA ALA A 363 11.13 -14.61 -18.09
C ALA A 363 11.58 -13.22 -17.63
N GLY A 364 12.16 -13.13 -16.44
CA GLY A 364 12.55 -11.84 -15.90
C GLY A 364 13.67 -11.91 -14.87
N LEU A 365 14.29 -10.73 -14.70
CA LEU A 365 15.26 -10.42 -13.66
C LEU A 365 14.71 -9.26 -12.84
N PHE A 366 14.89 -9.31 -11.54
CA PHE A 366 14.49 -8.25 -10.62
C PHE A 366 15.62 -7.93 -9.66
N TYR A 367 15.84 -6.63 -9.43
CA TYR A 367 16.76 -6.08 -8.45
C TYR A 367 16.03 -5.04 -7.59
N LEU A 368 16.31 -5.07 -6.30
CA LEU A 368 15.85 -4.09 -5.32
C LEU A 368 17.03 -3.72 -4.44
N ASP A 369 17.16 -2.44 -4.17
CA ASP A 369 18.05 -1.85 -3.18
C ASP A 369 17.21 -0.88 -2.34
N THR A 370 17.24 -1.06 -1.01
CA THR A 370 16.48 -0.22 -0.07
C THR A 370 17.35 0.18 1.11
N GLU A 371 17.48 1.47 1.31
CA GLU A 371 18.10 2.06 2.51
C GLU A 371 17.01 2.71 3.37
N VAL A 372 17.03 2.44 4.66
CA VAL A 372 16.09 3.02 5.63
C VAL A 372 16.85 3.65 6.78
N GLU A 373 16.46 4.84 7.21
CA GLU A 373 16.92 5.48 8.45
C GLU A 373 15.72 5.66 9.37
N ILE A 374 15.75 5.04 10.55
CA ILE A 374 14.69 5.13 11.55
C ILE A 374 15.28 5.65 12.85
N SER A 375 14.64 6.67 13.41
CA SER A 375 14.93 7.14 14.78
C SER A 375 13.63 7.18 15.57
N ILE A 376 13.59 6.47 16.68
CA ILE A 376 12.47 6.45 17.62
C ILE A 376 13.01 6.92 18.96
N LEU A 377 12.41 7.96 19.52
CA LEU A 377 12.74 8.51 20.82
C LEU A 377 11.53 8.41 21.73
N GLU A 378 11.66 7.79 22.90
CA GLU A 378 10.64 7.83 23.94
C GLU A 378 11.06 8.78 25.05
N LEU A 379 10.25 9.81 25.28
CA LEU A 379 10.42 10.78 26.35
C LEU A 379 9.41 10.51 27.46
N LEU A 380 9.88 10.56 28.71
CA LEU A 380 9.07 10.30 29.90
C LEU A 380 9.05 11.55 30.78
N ASP A 381 7.88 12.11 31.09
CA ASP A 381 7.72 13.21 32.06
C ASP A 381 7.72 12.67 33.49
N PHE A 382 8.90 12.46 34.06
CA PHE A 382 9.06 12.07 35.47
C PHE A 382 8.78 13.22 36.46
N ASN A 383 8.78 14.46 35.97
CA ASN A 383 8.50 15.63 36.80
C ASN A 383 7.00 15.89 36.95
N PHE A 384 6.16 15.17 36.20
CA PHE A 384 4.70 15.28 36.22
C PHE A 384 4.19 16.72 35.99
N ASN A 385 4.86 17.46 35.13
CA ASN A 385 4.51 18.85 34.81
C ASN A 385 3.76 19.01 33.48
N GLY A 386 3.61 17.91 32.71
CA GLY A 386 2.92 17.89 31.41
C GLY A 386 3.72 18.60 30.31
N THR A 387 5.04 18.76 30.52
CA THR A 387 5.93 19.37 29.52
C THR A 387 7.14 18.48 29.30
N PHE A 388 7.43 18.20 28.04
CA PHE A 388 8.66 17.56 27.61
C PHE A 388 9.62 18.65 27.18
N ASP A 389 10.79 18.71 27.80
CA ASP A 389 11.81 19.66 27.40
C ASP A 389 12.28 19.35 25.97
N PRO A 390 12.34 20.31 25.04
CA PRO A 390 12.75 20.08 23.67
C PRO A 390 14.25 19.71 23.65
N PHE A 391 14.52 18.43 23.44
CA PHE A 391 15.87 17.96 23.19
C PHE A 391 16.19 18.03 21.70
N THR A 392 17.40 18.42 21.37
CA THR A 392 17.99 18.09 20.06
C THR A 392 18.59 16.69 20.15
N LEU A 393 18.59 15.93 19.07
CA LEU A 393 19.25 14.61 19.00
C LEU A 393 20.71 14.67 19.49
N ASP A 394 21.42 15.76 19.26
CA ASP A 394 22.78 16.00 19.75
C ASP A 394 22.84 16.09 21.28
N GLN A 395 21.81 16.55 21.95
CA GLN A 395 21.73 16.58 23.43
C GLN A 395 21.42 15.21 24.02
N VAL A 396 20.63 14.41 23.31
CA VAL A 396 20.32 13.03 23.66
C VAL A 396 21.59 12.17 23.64
N PHE A 397 22.45 12.33 22.64
CA PHE A 397 23.72 11.62 22.53
C PHE A 397 24.81 12.15 23.47
N ALA A 398 24.65 13.34 24.03
CA ALA A 398 25.61 13.94 24.97
C ALA A 398 25.45 13.44 26.41
N TYR A 399 24.46 12.60 26.72
CA TYR A 399 24.11 12.00 28.01
C TYR A 399 24.25 12.97 29.21
N ASP A 400 23.15 13.63 29.50
CA ASP A 400 23.00 14.34 30.80
C ASP A 400 22.05 13.51 31.68
N ASP A 401 22.44 13.16 32.89
CA ASP A 401 21.65 12.41 33.88
C ASP A 401 20.29 13.07 34.23
N SER A 402 20.06 14.28 33.76
CA SER A 402 18.79 15.02 33.91
C SER A 402 17.77 14.77 32.81
N ALA A 403 18.12 13.96 31.79
CA ALA A 403 17.24 13.73 30.63
C ALA A 403 16.08 12.78 30.97
N GLU A 404 14.88 13.20 30.65
CA GLU A 404 13.64 12.41 30.76
C GLU A 404 13.51 11.42 29.58
N ILE A 405 14.57 10.64 29.34
CA ILE A 405 14.64 9.72 28.22
C ILE A 405 14.26 8.31 28.70
N GLY A 406 13.21 7.75 28.11
CA GLY A 406 12.82 6.37 28.33
C GLY A 406 13.58 5.40 27.43
N PHE A 407 13.63 5.70 26.13
CA PHE A 407 14.17 4.81 25.12
C PHE A 407 14.64 5.58 23.89
N ILE A 408 15.71 5.11 23.25
CA ILE A 408 16.15 5.55 21.92
C ILE A 408 16.41 4.32 21.08
N SER A 409 15.96 4.33 19.85
CA SER A 409 16.36 3.38 18.83
C SER A 409 16.69 4.12 17.55
N ASP A 410 17.95 4.08 17.16
CA ASP A 410 18.41 4.50 15.84
C ASP A 410 18.80 3.26 15.04
N SER A 411 18.24 3.10 13.87
CA SER A 411 18.51 1.95 13.02
C SER A 411 18.67 2.38 11.58
N LYS A 412 19.65 1.76 10.91
CA LYS A 412 19.93 1.96 9.48
C LYS A 412 19.95 0.61 8.79
N PRO A 413 18.78 0.02 8.52
CA PRO A 413 18.70 -1.18 7.73
C PRO A 413 18.87 -0.88 6.23
N GLU A 414 19.66 -1.71 5.59
CA GLU A 414 19.83 -1.80 4.15
C GLU A 414 19.35 -3.17 3.70
N ARG A 415 18.69 -3.25 2.57
CA ARG A 415 18.25 -4.51 1.97
C ARG A 415 18.53 -4.53 0.48
N ASP A 416 19.25 -5.57 0.07
CA ASP A 416 19.47 -5.92 -1.32
C ASP A 416 18.70 -7.19 -1.67
N SER A 417 18.04 -7.21 -2.83
CA SER A 417 17.36 -8.41 -3.31
C SER A 417 17.54 -8.59 -4.82
N VAL A 418 17.96 -9.79 -5.20
CA VAL A 418 18.11 -10.18 -6.60
C VAL A 418 17.23 -11.40 -6.88
N SER A 419 16.56 -11.41 -8.02
CA SER A 419 15.76 -12.57 -8.40
C SER A 419 15.82 -12.84 -9.88
N ILE A 420 15.73 -14.14 -10.22
CA ILE A 420 15.46 -14.62 -11.57
C ILE A 420 14.18 -15.45 -11.55
N TYR A 421 13.31 -15.24 -12.53
CA TYR A 421 12.05 -15.96 -12.61
C TYR A 421 11.61 -16.24 -14.03
N GLY A 422 10.70 -17.18 -14.17
CA GLY A 422 10.02 -17.48 -15.42
C GLY A 422 8.71 -18.22 -15.18
N GLN A 423 7.77 -18.03 -16.08
CA GLN A 423 6.50 -18.74 -16.12
C GLN A 423 6.18 -19.10 -17.57
N GLY A 424 5.62 -20.28 -17.77
CA GLY A 424 5.14 -20.70 -19.08
C GLY A 424 3.75 -21.31 -18.98
N THR A 425 2.91 -21.01 -19.97
CA THR A 425 1.60 -21.61 -20.16
C THR A 425 1.68 -22.54 -21.37
N TRP A 426 1.54 -23.83 -21.11
CA TRP A 426 1.54 -24.85 -22.14
C TRP A 426 0.12 -25.20 -22.57
N ASN A 427 -0.23 -24.92 -23.80
CA ASN A 427 -1.51 -25.23 -24.41
C ASN A 427 -1.46 -26.65 -24.99
N PHE A 428 -2.08 -27.65 -24.32
CA PHE A 428 -2.15 -29.00 -24.82
C PHE A 428 -3.08 -29.10 -26.04
N ASN A 429 -4.23 -28.46 -25.91
CA ASN A 429 -5.27 -28.30 -26.95
C ASN A 429 -6.11 -27.05 -26.59
N GLU A 430 -7.24 -26.85 -27.27
CA GLU A 430 -8.14 -25.70 -27.04
C GLU A 430 -8.84 -25.72 -25.67
N GLU A 431 -8.92 -26.89 -25.02
CA GLU A 431 -9.63 -27.07 -23.74
C GLU A 431 -8.69 -27.14 -22.52
N TRP A 432 -7.45 -27.61 -22.69
CA TRP A 432 -6.53 -27.89 -21.59
C TRP A 432 -5.26 -27.10 -21.67
N ARG A 433 -4.94 -26.40 -20.57
CA ARG A 433 -3.69 -25.67 -20.38
C ARG A 433 -3.04 -26.05 -19.04
N ALA A 434 -1.73 -25.92 -18.98
CA ALA A 434 -0.98 -25.98 -17.72
C ALA A 434 -0.03 -24.80 -17.62
N VAL A 435 -0.04 -24.14 -16.48
CA VAL A 435 0.88 -23.05 -16.13
C VAL A 435 1.94 -23.60 -15.18
N PHE A 436 3.18 -23.31 -15.48
CA PHE A 436 4.32 -23.64 -14.62
C PHE A 436 5.21 -22.40 -14.47
N GLY A 437 5.41 -21.96 -13.23
CA GLY A 437 6.24 -20.81 -12.90
C GLY A 437 7.20 -21.11 -11.76
N MET A 438 8.39 -20.49 -11.81
CA MET A 438 9.42 -20.60 -10.78
C MET A 438 10.16 -19.28 -10.63
N ARG A 439 10.56 -18.95 -9.41
CA ARG A 439 11.44 -17.83 -9.07
C ARG A 439 12.47 -18.26 -8.03
N TYR A 440 13.70 -17.88 -8.24
CA TYR A 440 14.76 -17.89 -7.23
C TYR A 440 15.02 -16.46 -6.78
N THR A 441 15.06 -16.26 -5.47
CA THR A 441 15.35 -14.96 -4.85
C THR A 441 16.46 -15.13 -3.84
N GLU A 442 17.44 -14.24 -3.89
CA GLU A 442 18.45 -14.00 -2.88
C GLU A 442 18.16 -12.63 -2.26
N ASP A 443 18.10 -12.58 -0.93
CA ASP A 443 17.73 -11.38 -0.18
C ASP A 443 18.73 -11.23 0.98
N GLU A 444 19.38 -10.09 1.05
CA GLU A 444 20.37 -9.76 2.07
C GLU A 444 19.89 -8.54 2.86
N VAL A 445 20.01 -8.60 4.18
CA VAL A 445 19.71 -7.49 5.09
C VAL A 445 20.95 -7.22 5.93
N TYR A 446 21.38 -5.98 5.90
CA TYR A 446 22.35 -5.40 6.82
C TYR A 446 21.64 -4.38 7.69
N SER A 447 21.80 -4.43 9.01
CA SER A 447 21.20 -3.45 9.90
C SER A 447 22.16 -3.05 11.00
N ALA A 448 22.44 -1.76 11.08
CA ALA A 448 23.13 -1.16 12.21
C ALA A 448 22.08 -0.61 13.16
N VAL A 449 21.96 -1.18 14.36
CA VAL A 449 20.96 -0.81 15.36
C VAL A 449 21.64 -0.28 16.60
N THR A 450 21.32 0.95 16.97
CA THR A 450 21.74 1.57 18.22
C THR A 450 20.55 1.69 19.15
N ASN A 451 20.50 0.86 20.17
CA ASN A 451 19.48 0.92 21.20
C ASN A 451 20.05 1.45 22.48
N PHE A 452 19.38 2.40 23.11
CA PHE A 452 19.77 2.94 24.39
C PHE A 452 18.68 2.70 25.44
N TYR A 453 18.98 1.80 26.37
CA TYR A 453 18.22 1.59 27.61
C TYR A 453 19.26 1.39 28.74
N GLY A 454 20.07 2.42 28.96
CA GLY A 454 21.18 2.35 29.91
C GLY A 454 22.43 1.61 29.39
N ARG A 455 22.49 1.24 28.10
CA ARG A 455 23.70 0.71 27.44
C ARG A 455 23.95 1.48 26.16
N SER A 456 25.18 1.91 25.95
CA SER A 456 25.61 2.50 24.67
C SER A 456 26.29 1.42 23.83
N GLY A 457 25.88 1.25 22.60
CA GLY A 457 26.48 0.35 21.62
C GLY A 457 25.67 0.29 20.34
N THR A 458 26.36 0.04 19.22
CA THR A 458 25.72 -0.25 17.94
C THR A 458 25.95 -1.72 17.66
N ASP A 459 24.87 -2.46 17.49
CA ASP A 459 24.92 -3.85 17.05
C ASP A 459 24.76 -3.91 15.53
N ILE A 460 25.50 -4.81 14.91
CA ILE A 460 25.41 -5.09 13.48
C ILE A 460 24.74 -6.44 13.31
N ILE A 461 23.67 -6.45 12.53
CA ILE A 461 22.89 -7.63 12.19
C ILE A 461 23.01 -7.85 10.68
N GLU A 462 23.48 -9.02 10.29
CA GLU A 462 23.55 -9.45 8.91
C GLU A 462 22.70 -10.70 8.74
N MET A 463 21.85 -10.71 7.73
CA MET A 463 20.97 -11.83 7.40
C MET A 463 20.97 -12.06 5.91
N SER A 464 20.88 -13.32 5.48
CA SER A 464 20.64 -13.68 4.10
C SER A 464 19.55 -14.75 4.01
N SER A 465 18.77 -14.70 2.95
CA SER A 465 17.70 -15.65 2.68
C SER A 465 17.70 -16.02 1.21
N GLU A 466 17.78 -17.31 0.92
CA GLU A 466 17.70 -17.85 -0.44
C GLU A 466 16.43 -18.70 -0.56
N LYS A 467 15.55 -18.36 -1.50
CA LYS A 467 14.28 -19.10 -1.68
C LYS A 467 13.94 -19.36 -3.12
N VAL A 468 13.36 -20.54 -3.30
CA VAL A 468 12.64 -20.91 -4.53
C VAL A 468 11.16 -20.87 -4.24
N THR A 469 10.45 -20.03 -4.99
CA THR A 469 8.98 -20.00 -5.03
C THR A 469 8.51 -20.51 -6.38
N GLY A 470 7.25 -20.91 -6.47
CA GLY A 470 6.74 -21.44 -7.73
C GLY A 470 5.23 -21.57 -7.74
N ARG A 471 4.73 -21.81 -8.94
CA ARG A 471 3.30 -21.99 -9.21
C ARG A 471 3.13 -23.11 -10.21
N PHE A 472 2.12 -23.96 -9.98
CA PHE A 472 1.66 -24.96 -10.91
C PHE A 472 0.13 -24.90 -11.00
N VAL A 473 -0.41 -24.81 -12.21
CA VAL A 473 -1.86 -24.73 -12.44
C VAL A 473 -2.24 -25.67 -13.56
N VAL A 474 -3.41 -26.26 -13.44
CA VAL A 474 -4.10 -26.98 -14.53
C VAL A 474 -5.44 -26.31 -14.76
N GLU A 475 -5.72 -26.00 -15.99
CA GLU A 475 -6.93 -25.31 -16.46
C GLU A 475 -7.68 -26.17 -17.45
N HIS A 476 -9.01 -26.08 -17.38
CA HIS A 476 -9.91 -26.73 -18.30
C HIS A 476 -11.07 -25.83 -18.70
N ASP A 477 -11.18 -25.56 -19.97
CA ASP A 477 -12.31 -24.85 -20.57
C ASP A 477 -13.40 -25.87 -20.96
N PHE A 478 -14.55 -25.80 -20.28
CA PHE A 478 -15.71 -26.62 -20.64
C PHE A 478 -16.39 -26.09 -21.90
N ASN A 479 -16.30 -24.80 -22.12
CA ASN A 479 -16.78 -24.05 -23.28
C ASN A 479 -16.25 -22.60 -23.20
N ASP A 480 -16.52 -21.75 -24.19
CA ASP A 480 -16.05 -20.37 -24.30
C ASP A 480 -16.46 -19.45 -23.12
N SER A 481 -17.38 -19.87 -22.27
CA SER A 481 -17.88 -19.08 -21.16
C SER A 481 -17.64 -19.70 -19.78
N THR A 482 -17.02 -20.88 -19.71
CA THR A 482 -16.85 -21.64 -18.45
C THR A 482 -15.50 -22.31 -18.37
N MET A 483 -14.69 -21.89 -17.41
CA MET A 483 -13.38 -22.43 -17.09
C MET A 483 -13.30 -22.89 -15.64
N ALA A 484 -12.66 -24.04 -15.39
CA ALA A 484 -12.25 -24.45 -14.05
C ALA A 484 -10.74 -24.61 -13.98
N TYR A 485 -10.19 -24.40 -12.78
CA TYR A 485 -8.77 -24.58 -12.54
C TYR A 485 -8.47 -25.18 -11.17
N GLY A 486 -7.30 -25.79 -11.07
CA GLY A 486 -6.69 -26.20 -9.81
C GLY A 486 -5.24 -25.71 -9.76
N SER A 487 -4.83 -25.12 -8.66
CA SER A 487 -3.49 -24.55 -8.51
C SER A 487 -2.80 -24.94 -7.21
N TYR A 488 -1.49 -25.00 -7.28
CA TYR A 488 -0.56 -24.96 -6.16
C TYR A 488 0.37 -23.78 -6.34
N THR A 489 0.55 -22.98 -5.29
CA THR A 489 1.45 -21.81 -5.31
C THR A 489 2.22 -21.72 -3.99
N ARG A 490 3.52 -21.50 -4.08
CA ARG A 490 4.38 -21.18 -2.94
C ARG A 490 4.78 -19.73 -2.98
N GLY A 491 4.56 -19.03 -1.87
CA GLY A 491 5.05 -17.67 -1.62
C GLY A 491 5.98 -17.63 -0.42
N PHE A 492 6.75 -16.58 -0.28
CA PHE A 492 7.56 -16.34 0.90
C PHE A 492 7.63 -14.84 1.23
N LYS A 493 7.97 -14.57 2.48
CA LYS A 493 8.31 -13.26 2.99
C LYS A 493 9.64 -13.39 3.73
N PRO A 494 10.66 -12.59 3.39
CA PRO A 494 11.97 -12.69 4.03
C PRO A 494 11.89 -12.41 5.53
N GLY A 495 12.86 -12.91 6.25
CA GLY A 495 13.12 -12.56 7.64
C GLY A 495 13.58 -11.11 7.78
N GLY A 496 13.83 -10.70 9.00
CA GLY A 496 14.27 -9.34 9.29
C GLY A 496 14.85 -9.20 10.69
N SER A 497 15.28 -7.99 11.03
CA SER A 497 15.76 -7.64 12.35
C SER A 497 14.69 -6.93 13.17
N ASN A 498 14.68 -7.17 14.48
CA ASN A 498 13.89 -6.40 15.42
C ASN A 498 14.63 -5.11 15.79
N LEU A 499 13.95 -3.97 15.73
CA LEU A 499 14.52 -2.67 16.08
C LEU A 499 14.79 -2.52 17.59
N THR A 500 14.07 -3.29 18.41
CA THR A 500 14.11 -3.21 19.87
C THR A 500 14.44 -4.58 20.47
N TYR A 501 15.67 -5.02 20.36
CA TYR A 501 16.11 -6.28 20.95
C TYR A 501 17.14 -6.04 22.07
N GLY A 502 17.39 -7.08 22.89
CA GLY A 502 18.43 -7.06 23.93
C GLY A 502 18.11 -6.19 25.13
N LEU A 503 16.87 -5.71 25.25
CA LEU A 503 16.40 -4.99 26.43
C LEU A 503 16.21 -5.99 27.56
N GLU A 504 17.21 -6.12 28.43
CA GLU A 504 17.01 -6.76 29.73
C GLU A 504 16.07 -5.86 30.53
N SER A 505 14.84 -6.29 30.72
CA SER A 505 13.93 -5.63 31.67
C SER A 505 14.63 -5.54 33.03
N ILE A 506 14.53 -4.39 33.68
CA ILE A 506 14.97 -4.20 35.07
C ILE A 506 14.25 -5.20 36.01
N VAL A 507 13.14 -5.77 35.57
CA VAL A 507 12.25 -6.63 36.38
C VAL A 507 12.32 -8.12 35.99
N ALA A 508 12.63 -8.45 34.73
CA ALA A 508 12.82 -9.84 34.30
C ALA A 508 13.73 -9.89 33.06
N PRO A 509 14.67 -10.83 32.98
CA PRO A 509 15.53 -10.99 31.81
C PRO A 509 14.71 -11.63 30.67
N VAL A 510 14.13 -10.83 29.80
CA VAL A 510 13.52 -11.31 28.55
C VAL A 510 14.42 -10.92 27.40
N VAL A 511 14.85 -11.93 26.68
CA VAL A 511 15.69 -11.76 25.49
C VAL A 511 14.74 -11.65 24.29
N VAL A 512 14.56 -10.44 23.77
CA VAL A 512 14.00 -10.28 22.44
C VAL A 512 15.08 -10.71 21.44
N LEU A 513 14.75 -11.64 20.56
CA LEU A 513 15.69 -12.08 19.53
C LEU A 513 16.00 -10.92 18.59
N PRO A 514 17.27 -10.75 18.18
CA PRO A 514 17.65 -9.67 17.27
C PRO A 514 17.03 -9.84 15.88
N THR A 515 16.63 -11.05 15.53
CA THR A 515 16.13 -11.42 14.20
C THR A 515 14.91 -12.30 14.30
N PHE A 516 14.12 -12.30 13.24
CA PHE A 516 13.02 -13.24 13.02
C PHE A 516 13.20 -13.94 11.67
N GLU A 517 12.73 -15.18 11.60
CA GLU A 517 12.88 -16.02 10.40
C GLU A 517 11.89 -15.64 9.30
N GLU A 518 12.10 -16.19 8.12
CA GLU A 518 11.25 -16.06 6.96
C GLU A 518 9.89 -16.76 7.15
N GLU A 519 8.87 -16.23 6.49
CA GLU A 519 7.53 -16.83 6.40
C GLU A 519 7.35 -17.51 5.04
N ILE A 520 6.88 -18.74 5.04
CA ILE A 520 6.57 -19.52 3.84
C ILE A 520 5.08 -19.88 3.85
N VAL A 521 4.45 -19.77 2.68
CA VAL A 521 3.07 -20.20 2.50
C VAL A 521 2.95 -21.14 1.31
N ASP A 522 2.36 -22.32 1.53
CA ASP A 522 1.92 -23.25 0.50
C ASP A 522 0.41 -23.14 0.35
N ALA A 523 -0.04 -22.73 -0.82
CA ALA A 523 -1.44 -22.48 -1.13
C ALA A 523 -1.96 -23.47 -2.17
N TYR A 524 -3.13 -24.05 -1.90
CA TYR A 524 -3.89 -24.89 -2.81
C TYR A 524 -5.22 -24.22 -3.09
N GLU A 525 -5.58 -24.05 -4.36
CA GLU A 525 -6.85 -23.42 -4.75
C GLU A 525 -7.52 -24.23 -5.87
N VAL A 526 -8.84 -24.29 -5.82
CA VAL A 526 -9.68 -24.74 -6.93
C VAL A 526 -10.71 -23.68 -7.22
N GLY A 527 -10.92 -23.36 -8.50
CA GLY A 527 -11.82 -22.31 -8.90
C GLY A 527 -12.66 -22.65 -10.12
N LEU A 528 -13.76 -21.94 -10.23
CA LEU A 528 -14.68 -21.97 -11.37
C LEU A 528 -15.00 -20.54 -11.77
N LYS A 529 -14.86 -20.22 -13.04
CA LYS A 529 -15.28 -18.96 -13.65
C LYS A 529 -16.29 -19.25 -14.75
N THR A 530 -17.44 -18.57 -14.73
CA THR A 530 -18.48 -18.78 -15.72
C THR A 530 -19.32 -17.54 -15.95
N ASP A 531 -19.61 -17.27 -17.21
CA ASP A 531 -20.58 -16.29 -17.65
C ASP A 531 -21.87 -16.99 -18.05
N LEU A 532 -22.97 -16.68 -17.36
CA LEU A 532 -24.28 -17.29 -17.50
C LEU A 532 -25.27 -16.33 -18.14
N ALA A 533 -26.38 -16.87 -18.67
CA ALA A 533 -27.48 -16.09 -19.24
C ALA A 533 -27.03 -15.10 -20.33
N ASP A 534 -26.22 -15.58 -21.28
CA ASP A 534 -25.65 -14.77 -22.37
C ASP A 534 -24.82 -13.58 -21.86
N GLY A 535 -23.95 -13.82 -20.89
CA GLY A 535 -23.05 -12.80 -20.32
C GLY A 535 -23.71 -11.78 -19.39
N ARG A 536 -24.95 -12.02 -18.96
CA ARG A 536 -25.65 -11.15 -18.00
C ARG A 536 -25.38 -11.44 -16.54
N VAL A 537 -24.86 -12.63 -16.23
CA VAL A 537 -24.50 -13.05 -14.88
C VAL A 537 -23.11 -13.63 -14.93
N ARG A 538 -22.17 -13.03 -14.21
CA ARG A 538 -20.79 -13.52 -14.03
C ARG A 538 -20.66 -14.14 -12.65
N LEU A 539 -20.20 -15.38 -12.59
CA LEU A 539 -19.98 -16.10 -11.35
C LEU A 539 -18.54 -16.62 -11.30
N ASN A 540 -17.74 -16.07 -10.42
CA ASN A 540 -16.37 -16.49 -10.14
C ASN A 540 -16.28 -17.00 -8.70
N THR A 541 -15.93 -18.26 -8.52
CA THR A 541 -15.84 -18.89 -7.20
C THR A 541 -14.49 -19.55 -7.03
N ALA A 542 -13.94 -19.52 -5.81
CA ALA A 542 -12.72 -20.22 -5.47
C ALA A 542 -12.82 -20.79 -4.05
N ALA A 543 -12.23 -21.96 -3.84
CA ALA A 543 -11.99 -22.55 -2.53
C ALA A 543 -10.49 -22.76 -2.36
N PHE A 544 -9.95 -22.40 -1.21
CA PHE A 544 -8.52 -22.41 -0.96
C PHE A 544 -8.17 -23.01 0.40
N TYR A 545 -6.95 -23.52 0.50
CA TYR A 545 -6.33 -23.98 1.73
C TYR A 545 -4.88 -23.49 1.77
N TYR A 546 -4.47 -22.91 2.90
CA TYR A 546 -3.13 -22.40 3.11
C TYR A 546 -2.45 -23.15 4.26
N ASN A 547 -1.19 -23.51 4.04
CA ASN A 547 -0.29 -24.02 5.06
C ASN A 547 0.83 -23.01 5.26
N TYR A 548 0.98 -22.51 6.50
CA TYR A 548 1.99 -21.54 6.89
C TYR A 548 3.08 -22.18 7.71
N GLU A 549 4.32 -21.76 7.41
CA GLU A 549 5.50 -22.05 8.22
C GLU A 549 6.16 -20.70 8.56
N GLY A 550 6.55 -20.50 9.83
CA GLY A 550 7.22 -19.28 10.27
C GLY A 550 6.35 -18.03 10.18
N LEU A 551 5.04 -18.10 10.49
CA LEU A 551 4.14 -16.96 10.43
C LEU A 551 4.69 -15.81 11.28
N GLN A 552 4.98 -14.68 10.62
CA GLN A 552 5.48 -13.46 11.28
C GLN A 552 4.31 -12.65 11.81
N TYR A 553 4.29 -12.40 13.11
CA TYR A 553 3.33 -11.52 13.76
C TYR A 553 3.98 -10.68 14.84
N GLN A 554 3.46 -9.51 15.08
CA GLN A 554 3.89 -8.69 16.21
C GLN A 554 3.13 -9.12 17.45
N ALA A 555 3.87 -9.43 18.52
CA ALA A 555 3.31 -9.69 19.83
C ALA A 555 3.94 -8.73 20.85
N THR A 556 3.15 -8.24 21.79
CA THR A 556 3.61 -7.53 22.97
C THR A 556 3.51 -8.47 24.15
N ASP A 557 4.64 -8.78 24.77
CA ASP A 557 4.63 -9.55 26.00
C ASP A 557 4.19 -8.65 27.15
N PRO A 558 3.03 -8.92 27.77
CA PRO A 558 2.52 -8.09 28.85
C PRO A 558 3.38 -8.14 30.12
N GLU A 559 4.28 -9.13 30.25
CA GLU A 559 5.22 -9.22 31.38
C GLU A 559 6.46 -8.33 31.16
N VAL A 560 6.72 -7.87 29.93
CA VAL A 560 7.97 -7.20 29.55
C VAL A 560 7.75 -5.80 28.96
N PHE A 561 6.55 -5.39 28.67
CA PHE A 561 6.23 -4.12 28.00
C PHE A 561 6.93 -3.88 26.63
N GLN A 562 7.38 -4.94 25.98
CA GLN A 562 8.11 -4.84 24.71
C GLN A 562 7.44 -5.66 23.61
N GLY A 563 7.36 -5.06 22.44
CA GLY A 563 6.88 -5.71 21.22
C GLY A 563 8.06 -6.14 20.34
N GLY A 564 7.98 -7.34 19.82
CA GLY A 564 8.89 -7.86 18.79
C GLY A 564 8.09 -8.64 17.73
N VAL A 565 8.70 -8.91 16.57
CA VAL A 565 8.17 -9.84 15.59
C VAL A 565 8.71 -11.23 15.90
N GLY A 566 7.82 -12.20 16.10
CA GLY A 566 8.16 -13.59 16.36
C GLY A 566 7.77 -14.52 15.21
#